data_dcbcc9c670e87657eb219f104349eb8b
#
_entry.id   dcbcc9c670e87657eb219f104349eb8b
#
_cell.length_a   1.000
_cell.length_b   1.000
_cell.length_c   1.000
_cell.angle_alpha   90.00
_cell.angle_beta   90.00
_cell.angle_gamma   90.00
#
_symmetry.space_group_name_H-M   'P 1'
#
loop_
_entity.id
_entity.type
_entity.pdbx_description
1 polymer ?
#
loop_
_entity_poly.entity_id
_entity_poly.type
_entity_poly.pdbx_seq_one_letter_code
_entity_poly.pdbx_strand_id
1 'polypeptide(L)'
;MSRLSPLPLDNERSTLTILNNLTALHPNHSAQFETLANGLRTVVIPMPWRQTVSLSVFIRTGSLDESSRLNGISHVVEHMAFKGTASRDCQRINLDAEAMGAEVNAHTDKDHTAFHIEGLPADLPAFVAWLADIVLNSSFPADELERERRVIEQEFNEFEDDPSSVVFQLLDRACYGQRHAAGRPIIGTRANILRFSRDELLAYVQAQYTASNVVVAVAGPVDAEAFTRLVEQFFGAMPEGQPNALSAPLWLGGMKTRRMAGSGQCQLMLGFEAPSLGEYKSKRHLPHVLAAALLGEGMSSPLLDEIRERRGLAYHVACSADILPLYGQFLIEGATAPAQAEEFLKAVQQLLQRQADGPLNKVALARARKQLQVRGLRALEQPARRMEAAAQELFNFGRLREPQETMAQMRAVTGAQVQAVFEQLLQPGRSSPAIALAGSVPQRARDCARALFS
;
A
#
# COMPACT_ATOMS: atom_id res chain seq x y z
N MET A 1 -17.52 -41.62 14.14
CA MET A 1 -17.57 -40.15 13.94
C MET A 1 -17.46 -39.47 15.27
N SER A 2 -16.24 -39.21 15.74
CA SER A 2 -15.99 -38.54 17.01
C SER A 2 -16.20 -37.05 16.81
N ARG A 3 -17.10 -36.45 17.57
CA ARG A 3 -17.31 -35.00 17.62
C ARG A 3 -16.08 -34.37 18.25
N LEU A 4 -15.30 -33.65 17.45
CA LEU A 4 -14.26 -32.75 17.95
C LEU A 4 -14.97 -31.62 18.71
N SER A 5 -14.72 -31.54 20.01
CA SER A 5 -15.16 -30.41 20.84
C SER A 5 -14.55 -29.12 20.30
N PRO A 6 -15.30 -28.01 20.23
CA PRO A 6 -14.71 -26.74 19.80
C PRO A 6 -13.58 -26.33 20.76
N LEU A 7 -12.46 -25.92 20.20
CA LEU A 7 -11.35 -25.35 20.95
C LEU A 7 -11.86 -24.15 21.77
N PRO A 8 -11.50 -24.02 23.06
CA PRO A 8 -11.89 -22.87 23.86
C PRO A 8 -11.28 -21.59 23.31
N LEU A 9 -12.13 -20.65 22.90
CA LEU A 9 -11.75 -19.34 22.36
C LEU A 9 -11.40 -18.30 23.44
N ASP A 10 -11.45 -18.68 24.72
CA ASP A 10 -11.17 -17.81 25.86
C ASP A 10 -9.72 -17.93 26.31
N ASN A 11 -8.87 -17.06 25.79
CA ASN A 11 -7.59 -16.79 26.43
C ASN A 11 -7.07 -15.38 26.18
N GLU A 12 -7.85 -14.35 26.51
CA GLU A 12 -7.37 -12.96 26.55
C GLU A 12 -6.16 -12.79 27.47
N ARG A 13 -6.09 -13.57 28.57
CA ARG A 13 -4.94 -13.56 29.48
C ARG A 13 -3.67 -14.12 28.85
N SER A 14 -3.74 -15.18 28.05
CA SER A 14 -2.56 -15.75 27.38
C SER A 14 -2.04 -14.82 26.26
N THR A 15 -2.89 -14.07 25.62
CA THR A 15 -2.50 -13.14 24.55
C THR A 15 -1.78 -11.90 25.12
N LEU A 16 -2.24 -11.38 26.27
CA LEU A 16 -1.55 -10.32 27.01
C LEU A 16 -0.18 -10.79 27.52
N THR A 17 -0.10 -12.02 28.03
CA THR A 17 1.15 -12.61 28.50
C THR A 17 2.15 -12.81 27.34
N ILE A 18 1.72 -13.24 26.16
CA ILE A 18 2.58 -13.39 24.97
C ILE A 18 3.09 -12.02 24.51
N LEU A 19 2.24 -10.99 24.47
CA LEU A 19 2.66 -9.64 24.04
C LEU A 19 3.60 -8.97 25.07
N ASN A 20 3.32 -9.15 26.35
CA ASN A 20 4.21 -8.68 27.40
C ASN A 20 5.55 -9.45 27.41
N ASN A 21 5.52 -10.74 27.02
CA ASN A 21 6.73 -11.54 26.88
C ASN A 21 7.51 -11.18 25.61
N LEU A 22 6.85 -10.77 24.50
CA LEU A 22 7.57 -10.28 23.31
C LEU A 22 8.31 -8.96 23.57
N THR A 23 7.76 -8.07 24.39
CA THR A 23 8.43 -6.85 24.85
C THR A 23 9.43 -7.12 25.98
N ALA A 24 9.13 -8.07 26.88
CA ALA A 24 10.05 -8.46 27.95
C ALA A 24 11.24 -9.29 27.45
N LEU A 25 11.08 -10.04 26.35
CA LEU A 25 12.17 -10.82 25.76
C LEU A 25 13.19 -9.97 24.99
N HIS A 26 12.81 -8.76 24.51
CA HIS A 26 13.70 -7.91 23.71
C HIS A 26 13.45 -6.40 23.92
N PRO A 27 13.72 -5.83 25.11
CA PRO A 27 13.52 -4.40 25.36
C PRO A 27 14.37 -3.47 24.47
N ASN A 28 15.43 -3.99 23.83
CA ASN A 28 16.34 -3.24 22.98
C ASN A 28 16.04 -3.34 21.48
N HIS A 29 14.88 -3.88 21.10
CA HIS A 29 14.55 -4.09 19.68
C HIS A 29 13.47 -3.16 19.16
N SER A 30 13.11 -2.11 19.90
CA SER A 30 12.26 -1.04 19.40
C SER A 30 12.95 -0.29 18.26
N ALA A 31 12.18 0.09 17.26
CA ALA A 31 12.69 0.94 16.19
C ALA A 31 13.08 2.32 16.78
N GLN A 32 14.22 2.84 16.37
CA GLN A 32 14.75 4.13 16.78
C GLN A 32 14.84 5.03 15.55
N PHE A 33 14.67 6.34 15.74
CA PHE A 33 14.90 7.29 14.66
C PHE A 33 15.65 8.52 15.18
N GLU A 34 16.41 9.12 14.28
CA GLU A 34 17.09 10.40 14.50
C GLU A 34 16.79 11.34 13.32
N THR A 35 16.90 12.63 13.57
CA THR A 35 16.78 13.65 12.54
C THR A 35 18.12 14.35 12.38
N LEU A 36 18.70 14.28 11.19
CA LEU A 36 19.95 14.93 10.86
C LEU A 36 19.79 16.46 10.78
N ALA A 37 20.91 17.17 10.77
CA ALA A 37 20.92 18.64 10.74
C ALA A 37 20.21 19.23 9.51
N ASN A 38 20.17 18.50 8.37
CA ASN A 38 19.46 18.90 7.17
C ASN A 38 17.97 18.47 7.13
N GLY A 39 17.45 17.87 8.22
CA GLY A 39 16.06 17.46 8.33
C GLY A 39 15.76 16.03 7.84
N LEU A 40 16.73 15.32 7.25
CA LEU A 40 16.60 13.91 6.90
C LEU A 40 16.43 13.05 8.16
N ARG A 41 15.60 12.04 8.09
CA ARG A 41 15.36 11.11 9.22
C ARG A 41 15.98 9.75 8.93
N THR A 42 16.72 9.23 9.90
CA THR A 42 17.21 7.85 9.89
C THR A 42 16.33 6.98 10.78
N VAL A 43 16.13 5.74 10.39
CA VAL A 43 15.42 4.73 11.18
C VAL A 43 16.29 3.49 11.31
N VAL A 44 16.50 3.02 12.55
CA VAL A 44 17.19 1.76 12.83
C VAL A 44 16.22 0.81 13.49
N ILE A 45 16.10 -0.38 12.93
CA ILE A 45 15.28 -1.48 13.44
C ILE A 45 16.22 -2.64 13.82
N PRO A 46 16.63 -2.75 15.08
CA PRO A 46 17.54 -3.81 15.51
C PRO A 46 16.87 -5.19 15.37
N MET A 47 17.49 -6.07 14.57
CA MET A 47 17.07 -7.45 14.36
C MET A 47 18.31 -8.37 14.45
N PRO A 48 18.94 -8.52 15.66
CA PRO A 48 20.24 -9.18 15.81
C PRO A 48 20.25 -10.67 15.50
N TRP A 49 19.06 -11.28 15.37
CA TRP A 49 18.91 -12.69 14.97
C TRP A 49 19.01 -12.91 13.46
N ARG A 50 18.98 -11.84 12.64
CA ARG A 50 19.11 -11.96 11.20
C ARG A 50 20.55 -12.12 10.77
N GLN A 51 20.74 -12.83 9.66
CA GLN A 51 22.04 -12.98 9.00
C GLN A 51 22.25 -11.96 7.87
N THR A 52 21.17 -11.29 7.45
CA THR A 52 21.16 -10.24 6.42
C THR A 52 20.76 -8.89 7.02
N VAL A 53 21.12 -7.84 6.33
CA VAL A 53 20.67 -6.47 6.59
C VAL A 53 19.87 -6.00 5.40
N SER A 54 18.73 -5.35 5.67
CA SER A 54 17.90 -4.68 4.67
C SER A 54 18.00 -3.18 4.88
N LEU A 55 18.25 -2.41 3.80
CA LEU A 55 18.36 -0.96 3.79
C LEU A 55 17.38 -0.40 2.77
N SER A 56 16.71 0.71 3.10
CA SER A 56 15.77 1.37 2.21
C SER A 56 15.86 2.88 2.31
N VAL A 57 15.72 3.55 1.18
CA VAL A 57 15.52 5.00 1.09
C VAL A 57 14.08 5.23 0.66
N PHE A 58 13.28 5.84 1.54
CA PHE A 58 11.90 6.21 1.27
C PHE A 58 11.82 7.70 0.99
N ILE A 59 11.18 8.07 -0.10
CA ILE A 59 10.96 9.45 -0.51
C ILE A 59 9.46 9.71 -0.46
N ARG A 60 9.02 10.72 0.29
CA ARG A 60 7.62 11.14 0.43
C ARG A 60 7.18 11.88 -0.84
N THR A 61 7.24 11.19 -1.96
CA THR A 61 6.71 11.63 -3.24
C THR A 61 6.32 10.42 -4.07
N GLY A 62 5.12 10.47 -4.61
CA GLY A 62 4.54 9.43 -5.44
C GLY A 62 3.56 10.03 -6.42
N SER A 63 2.66 9.20 -6.97
CA SER A 63 1.72 9.69 -7.98
C SER A 63 0.71 10.73 -7.47
N LEU A 64 0.53 10.86 -6.16
CA LEU A 64 -0.29 11.93 -5.55
C LEU A 64 0.34 13.31 -5.67
N ASP A 65 1.67 13.39 -5.74
CA ASP A 65 2.43 14.64 -5.84
C ASP A 65 2.49 15.16 -7.28
N GLU A 66 1.98 14.41 -8.23
CA GLU A 66 2.07 14.73 -9.65
C GLU A 66 0.92 15.61 -10.13
N SER A 67 1.24 16.65 -10.89
CA SER A 67 0.25 17.33 -11.71
C SER A 67 -0.26 16.41 -12.84
N SER A 68 -1.34 16.76 -13.52
CA SER A 68 -1.81 15.97 -14.67
C SER A 68 -0.77 15.90 -15.80
N ARG A 69 0.04 16.96 -15.95
CA ARG A 69 1.13 17.02 -16.93
C ARG A 69 2.28 16.08 -16.57
N LEU A 70 2.53 15.87 -15.26
CA LEU A 70 3.65 15.07 -14.76
C LEU A 70 3.22 13.65 -14.35
N ASN A 71 1.93 13.29 -14.53
CA ASN A 71 1.46 11.97 -14.11
C ASN A 71 2.26 10.83 -14.77
N GLY A 72 2.88 10.01 -13.93
CA GLY A 72 3.78 8.91 -14.27
C GLY A 72 5.27 9.26 -14.13
N ILE A 73 5.64 10.51 -13.80
CA ILE A 73 7.04 10.91 -13.71
C ILE A 73 7.78 10.23 -12.57
N SER A 74 7.12 9.98 -11.42
CA SER A 74 7.72 9.25 -10.29
C SER A 74 8.17 7.86 -10.72
N HIS A 75 7.33 7.15 -11.45
CA HIS A 75 7.59 5.82 -11.95
C HIS A 75 8.74 5.83 -12.99
N VAL A 76 8.74 6.79 -13.91
CA VAL A 76 9.86 6.94 -14.87
C VAL A 76 11.17 7.27 -14.16
N VAL A 77 11.15 8.11 -13.12
CA VAL A 77 12.35 8.43 -12.30
C VAL A 77 12.85 7.19 -11.57
N GLU A 78 11.96 6.36 -11.03
CA GLU A 78 12.30 5.09 -10.39
C GLU A 78 13.09 4.19 -11.37
N HIS A 79 12.57 3.93 -12.57
CA HIS A 79 13.25 3.16 -13.62
C HIS A 79 14.60 3.76 -13.99
N MET A 80 14.65 5.07 -14.16
CA MET A 80 15.84 5.76 -14.60
C MET A 80 16.92 5.89 -13.53
N ALA A 81 16.61 5.70 -12.24
CA ALA A 81 17.58 5.71 -11.16
C ALA A 81 18.67 4.63 -11.33
N PHE A 82 18.33 3.51 -11.98
CA PHE A 82 19.24 2.40 -12.24
C PHE A 82 19.98 2.49 -13.60
N LYS A 83 19.80 3.58 -14.37
CA LYS A 83 20.31 3.67 -15.75
C LYS A 83 21.56 4.51 -15.89
N GLY A 84 22.03 5.12 -14.81
CA GLY A 84 23.31 5.84 -14.80
C GLY A 84 23.35 6.94 -13.76
N THR A 85 24.53 7.11 -13.17
CA THR A 85 24.87 8.20 -12.25
C THR A 85 26.00 9.02 -12.82
N ALA A 86 26.50 10.00 -12.07
CA ALA A 86 27.70 10.75 -12.45
C ALA A 86 28.97 9.86 -12.50
N SER A 87 28.98 8.74 -11.73
CA SER A 87 30.17 7.88 -11.56
C SER A 87 30.02 6.47 -12.13
N ARG A 88 28.80 6.04 -12.47
CA ARG A 88 28.46 4.69 -12.92
C ARG A 88 27.54 4.73 -14.13
N ASP A 89 27.80 3.90 -15.12
CA ASP A 89 26.81 3.57 -16.14
C ASP A 89 25.85 2.46 -15.63
N CYS A 90 24.83 2.15 -16.42
CA CYS A 90 23.83 1.14 -16.08
C CYS A 90 24.45 -0.24 -15.78
N GLN A 91 25.42 -0.67 -16.57
CA GLN A 91 26.08 -1.97 -16.37
C GLN A 91 26.88 -1.97 -15.07
N ARG A 92 27.57 -0.88 -14.76
CA ARG A 92 28.37 -0.75 -13.52
C ARG A 92 27.48 -0.74 -12.28
N ILE A 93 26.29 -0.10 -12.33
CA ILE A 93 25.31 -0.12 -11.23
C ILE A 93 24.90 -1.57 -10.91
N ASN A 94 24.58 -2.36 -11.93
CA ASN A 94 24.20 -3.75 -11.74
C ASN A 94 25.36 -4.63 -11.25
N LEU A 95 26.54 -4.50 -11.86
CA LEU A 95 27.73 -5.25 -11.46
C LEU A 95 28.15 -4.98 -10.02
N ASP A 96 28.07 -3.74 -9.56
CA ASP A 96 28.41 -3.40 -8.17
C ASP A 96 27.43 -4.05 -7.19
N ALA A 97 26.12 -4.08 -7.48
CA ALA A 97 25.12 -4.77 -6.66
C ALA A 97 25.34 -6.29 -6.65
N GLU A 98 25.56 -6.89 -7.81
CA GLU A 98 25.83 -8.33 -7.94
C GLU A 98 27.13 -8.74 -7.25
N ALA A 99 28.19 -7.93 -7.32
CA ALA A 99 29.46 -8.18 -6.65
C ALA A 99 29.34 -8.17 -5.13
N MET A 100 28.38 -7.42 -4.57
CA MET A 100 28.04 -7.44 -3.14
C MET A 100 27.09 -8.60 -2.80
N GLY A 101 26.63 -9.40 -3.78
CA GLY A 101 25.60 -10.43 -3.57
C GLY A 101 24.27 -9.84 -3.09
N ALA A 102 24.01 -8.57 -3.43
CA ALA A 102 22.86 -7.84 -2.94
C ALA A 102 21.63 -8.05 -3.83
N GLU A 103 20.46 -8.17 -3.19
CA GLU A 103 19.17 -8.05 -3.87
C GLU A 103 18.73 -6.58 -3.85
N VAL A 104 18.41 -6.03 -5.02
CA VAL A 104 17.98 -4.64 -5.18
C VAL A 104 16.59 -4.57 -5.78
N ASN A 105 15.80 -3.62 -5.32
CA ASN A 105 14.46 -3.38 -5.82
C ASN A 105 14.05 -1.92 -5.61
N ALA A 106 13.00 -1.49 -6.29
CA ALA A 106 12.35 -0.21 -6.06
C ALA A 106 10.85 -0.32 -6.31
N HIS A 107 10.09 0.62 -5.81
CA HIS A 107 8.68 0.75 -6.15
C HIS A 107 8.21 2.20 -6.01
N THR A 108 7.22 2.54 -6.79
CA THR A 108 6.47 3.80 -6.70
C THR A 108 5.03 3.52 -6.31
N ASP A 109 4.60 4.15 -5.23
CA ASP A 109 3.21 4.12 -4.76
C ASP A 109 2.50 5.46 -4.97
N LYS A 110 1.28 5.56 -4.44
CA LYS A 110 0.51 6.81 -4.48
C LYS A 110 1.20 7.93 -3.70
N ASP A 111 1.73 7.64 -2.53
CA ASP A 111 2.22 8.62 -1.56
C ASP A 111 3.73 8.58 -1.32
N HIS A 112 4.44 7.61 -1.89
CA HIS A 112 5.91 7.51 -1.76
C HIS A 112 6.56 6.74 -2.89
N THR A 113 7.88 6.90 -3.01
CA THR A 113 8.78 6.07 -3.81
C THR A 113 9.84 5.49 -2.87
N ALA A 114 10.24 4.24 -3.09
CA ALA A 114 11.24 3.59 -2.25
C ALA A 114 12.27 2.81 -3.08
N PHE A 115 13.52 2.85 -2.62
CA PHE A 115 14.65 2.10 -3.17
C PHE A 115 15.20 1.18 -2.08
N HIS A 116 15.41 -0.08 -2.40
CA HIS A 116 15.76 -1.13 -1.45
C HIS A 116 17.02 -1.86 -1.86
N ILE A 117 17.81 -2.26 -0.86
CA ILE A 117 18.93 -3.20 -1.02
C ILE A 117 19.00 -4.11 0.19
N GLU A 118 19.20 -5.40 -0.03
CA GLU A 118 19.39 -6.41 1.03
C GLU A 118 20.62 -7.25 0.73
N GLY A 119 21.40 -7.58 1.77
CA GLY A 119 22.57 -8.43 1.65
C GLY A 119 23.29 -8.64 2.99
N LEU A 120 24.61 -8.82 2.95
CA LEU A 120 25.37 -9.10 4.17
C LEU A 120 25.61 -7.83 5.02
N PRO A 121 25.56 -7.91 6.36
CA PRO A 121 25.80 -6.77 7.24
C PRO A 121 27.17 -6.10 7.06
N ALA A 122 28.19 -6.86 6.65
CA ALA A 122 29.53 -6.33 6.39
C ALA A 122 29.57 -5.33 5.23
N ASP A 123 28.64 -5.44 4.27
CA ASP A 123 28.57 -4.61 3.08
C ASP A 123 27.65 -3.37 3.27
N LEU A 124 27.08 -3.17 4.47
CA LEU A 124 26.19 -2.04 4.74
C LEU A 124 26.77 -0.68 4.36
N PRO A 125 28.07 -0.36 4.58
CA PRO A 125 28.64 0.90 4.11
C PRO A 125 28.58 1.06 2.60
N ALA A 126 28.80 -0.02 1.85
CA ALA A 126 28.71 -0.04 0.40
C ALA A 126 27.25 0.10 -0.06
N PHE A 127 26.30 -0.50 0.63
CA PHE A 127 24.87 -0.35 0.35
C PHE A 127 24.41 1.10 0.51
N VAL A 128 24.80 1.78 1.58
CA VAL A 128 24.46 3.20 1.79
C VAL A 128 25.05 4.07 0.69
N ALA A 129 26.33 3.86 0.35
CA ALA A 129 27.01 4.59 -0.72
C ALA A 129 26.35 4.35 -2.10
N TRP A 130 25.97 3.11 -2.39
CA TRP A 130 25.34 2.72 -3.64
C TRP A 130 23.93 3.31 -3.79
N LEU A 131 23.07 3.20 -2.74
CA LEU A 131 21.74 3.82 -2.75
C LEU A 131 21.82 5.35 -2.81
N ALA A 132 22.74 5.96 -2.07
CA ALA A 132 22.94 7.40 -2.14
C ALA A 132 23.29 7.84 -3.57
N ASP A 133 24.15 7.10 -4.28
CA ASP A 133 24.54 7.44 -5.63
C ASP A 133 23.36 7.36 -6.62
N ILE A 134 22.58 6.29 -6.59
CA ILE A 134 21.43 6.16 -7.50
C ILE A 134 20.29 7.13 -7.17
N VAL A 135 20.12 7.52 -5.91
CA VAL A 135 19.04 8.44 -5.48
C VAL A 135 19.43 9.91 -5.70
N LEU A 136 20.68 10.28 -5.39
CA LEU A 136 21.12 11.67 -5.39
C LEU A 136 21.84 12.10 -6.68
N ASN A 137 22.52 11.18 -7.34
CA ASN A 137 23.44 11.47 -8.44
C ASN A 137 23.00 10.88 -9.79
N SER A 138 21.76 10.40 -9.91
CA SER A 138 21.23 9.93 -11.19
C SER A 138 21.36 10.99 -12.27
N SER A 139 21.96 10.61 -13.39
CA SER A 139 22.26 11.50 -14.51
C SER A 139 21.19 11.44 -15.61
N PHE A 140 20.34 10.41 -15.58
CA PHE A 140 19.30 10.12 -16.56
C PHE A 140 19.82 10.25 -18.01
N PRO A 141 20.76 9.39 -18.46
CA PRO A 141 21.34 9.48 -19.79
C PRO A 141 20.24 9.44 -20.86
N ALA A 142 20.34 10.32 -21.87
CA ALA A 142 19.28 10.49 -22.87
C ALA A 142 19.04 9.22 -23.70
N ASP A 143 20.08 8.48 -24.02
CA ASP A 143 20.01 7.23 -24.76
C ASP A 143 19.40 6.09 -23.91
N GLU A 144 19.68 6.06 -22.61
CA GLU A 144 19.01 5.14 -21.67
C GLU A 144 17.52 5.50 -21.49
N LEU A 145 17.18 6.79 -21.42
CA LEU A 145 15.79 7.23 -21.36
C LEU A 145 14.99 6.76 -22.59
N GLU A 146 15.58 6.83 -23.78
CA GLU A 146 14.91 6.33 -25.00
C GLU A 146 14.78 4.80 -25.02
N ARG A 147 15.72 4.06 -24.41
CA ARG A 147 15.60 2.61 -24.24
C ARG A 147 14.53 2.26 -23.23
N GLU A 148 14.56 2.92 -22.06
CA GLU A 148 13.66 2.64 -20.95
C GLU A 148 12.22 3.05 -21.25
N ARG A 149 12.03 4.12 -22.03
CA ARG A 149 10.71 4.53 -22.52
C ARG A 149 9.97 3.39 -23.23
N ARG A 150 10.67 2.55 -24.00
CA ARG A 150 10.08 1.39 -24.67
C ARG A 150 9.71 0.29 -23.67
N VAL A 151 10.50 0.10 -22.62
CA VAL A 151 10.22 -0.86 -21.55
C VAL A 151 8.97 -0.43 -20.78
N ILE A 152 8.91 0.85 -20.37
CA ILE A 152 7.75 1.41 -19.65
C ILE A 152 6.50 1.41 -20.55
N GLU A 153 6.64 1.66 -21.85
CA GLU A 153 5.52 1.56 -22.79
C GLU A 153 4.98 0.14 -22.90
N GLN A 154 5.86 -0.88 -22.86
CA GLN A 154 5.44 -2.27 -22.85
C GLN A 154 4.73 -2.60 -21.53
N GLU A 155 5.27 -2.21 -20.40
CA GLU A 155 4.62 -2.35 -19.09
C GLU A 155 3.25 -1.66 -19.05
N PHE A 156 3.15 -0.46 -19.62
CA PHE A 156 1.87 0.25 -19.78
C PHE A 156 0.86 -0.56 -20.60
N ASN A 157 1.29 -1.20 -21.69
CA ASN A 157 0.42 -2.04 -22.49
C ASN A 157 -0.03 -3.29 -21.70
N GLU A 158 0.87 -3.95 -20.98
CA GLU A 158 0.54 -5.08 -20.11
C GLU A 158 -0.48 -4.67 -19.03
N PHE A 159 -0.30 -3.51 -18.41
CA PHE A 159 -1.26 -2.94 -17.46
C PHE A 159 -2.63 -2.67 -18.09
N GLU A 160 -2.67 -2.11 -19.30
CA GLU A 160 -3.92 -1.80 -20.02
C GLU A 160 -4.61 -3.06 -20.56
N ASP A 161 -3.89 -4.16 -20.76
CA ASP A 161 -4.40 -5.45 -21.24
C ASP A 161 -4.84 -6.37 -20.09
N ASP A 162 -4.46 -6.09 -18.84
CA ASP A 162 -4.90 -6.85 -17.67
C ASP A 162 -6.21 -6.30 -17.08
N PRO A 163 -7.32 -7.07 -17.14
CA PRO A 163 -8.60 -6.61 -16.60
C PRO A 163 -8.57 -6.30 -15.10
N SER A 164 -7.67 -6.95 -14.32
CA SER A 164 -7.52 -6.68 -12.89
C SER A 164 -6.91 -5.30 -12.66
N SER A 165 -5.83 -4.97 -13.33
CA SER A 165 -5.20 -3.65 -13.27
C SER A 165 -6.16 -2.54 -13.73
N VAL A 166 -6.87 -2.79 -14.82
CA VAL A 166 -7.85 -1.85 -15.36
C VAL A 166 -9.01 -1.58 -14.40
N VAL A 167 -9.51 -2.61 -13.69
CA VAL A 167 -10.64 -2.40 -12.75
C VAL A 167 -10.24 -1.54 -11.56
N PHE A 168 -9.01 -1.68 -11.03
CA PHE A 168 -8.47 -0.79 -9.99
C PHE A 168 -8.39 0.67 -10.46
N GLN A 169 -7.84 0.90 -11.66
CA GLN A 169 -7.77 2.23 -12.25
C GLN A 169 -9.16 2.86 -12.45
N LEU A 170 -10.13 2.08 -12.92
CA LEU A 170 -11.50 2.54 -13.08
C LEU A 170 -12.14 2.88 -11.73
N LEU A 171 -11.83 2.12 -10.67
CA LEU A 171 -12.33 2.41 -9.35
C LEU A 171 -11.79 3.73 -8.82
N ASP A 172 -10.47 3.96 -8.90
CA ASP A 172 -9.86 5.23 -8.49
C ASP A 172 -10.50 6.41 -9.24
N ARG A 173 -10.75 6.25 -10.54
CA ARG A 173 -11.44 7.26 -11.36
C ARG A 173 -12.90 7.46 -10.94
N ALA A 174 -13.58 6.42 -10.47
CA ALA A 174 -14.93 6.53 -9.95
C ALA A 174 -14.92 7.23 -8.58
N CYS A 175 -13.96 6.88 -7.71
CA CYS A 175 -13.83 7.49 -6.39
C CYS A 175 -13.48 8.98 -6.45
N TYR A 176 -12.48 9.36 -7.27
CA TYR A 176 -11.83 10.69 -7.15
C TYR A 176 -11.79 11.49 -8.47
N GLY A 177 -12.21 10.90 -9.58
CA GLY A 177 -12.13 11.52 -10.90
C GLY A 177 -10.71 11.71 -11.41
N GLN A 178 -10.57 12.11 -12.67
CA GLN A 178 -9.22 12.30 -13.30
C GLN A 178 -8.55 13.64 -12.95
N ARG A 179 -9.30 14.60 -12.41
CA ARG A 179 -8.75 15.91 -12.07
C ARG A 179 -7.82 15.84 -10.86
N HIS A 180 -8.17 15.04 -9.87
CA HIS A 180 -7.32 14.82 -8.70
C HIS A 180 -6.31 13.67 -8.96
N ALA A 181 -5.12 13.77 -8.37
CA ALA A 181 -4.06 12.78 -8.53
C ALA A 181 -4.47 11.38 -8.02
N ALA A 182 -5.28 11.30 -6.95
CA ALA A 182 -5.79 10.03 -6.42
C ALA A 182 -6.58 9.20 -7.46
N GLY A 183 -7.23 9.85 -8.44
CA GLY A 183 -7.95 9.16 -9.52
C GLY A 183 -7.11 8.86 -10.76
N ARG A 184 -5.78 9.09 -10.72
CA ARG A 184 -4.85 8.83 -11.83
C ARG A 184 -3.99 7.61 -11.56
N PRO A 185 -3.58 6.84 -12.59
CA PRO A 185 -2.71 5.68 -12.42
C PRO A 185 -1.28 6.09 -12.02
N ILE A 186 -0.59 5.24 -11.27
CA ILE A 186 0.82 5.43 -10.87
C ILE A 186 1.71 5.41 -12.12
N ILE A 187 1.51 4.45 -13.01
CA ILE A 187 2.28 4.34 -14.27
C ILE A 187 2.11 5.57 -15.19
N GLY A 188 1.10 6.40 -14.94
CA GLY A 188 0.85 7.60 -15.72
C GLY A 188 0.01 7.37 -16.97
N THR A 189 0.22 8.22 -17.96
CA THR A 189 -0.43 8.11 -19.27
C THR A 189 0.60 7.86 -20.36
N ARG A 190 0.22 7.10 -21.40
CA ARG A 190 1.10 6.86 -22.56
C ARG A 190 1.66 8.15 -23.14
N ALA A 191 0.84 9.20 -23.27
CA ALA A 191 1.26 10.48 -23.80
C ALA A 191 2.36 11.15 -22.94
N ASN A 192 2.28 11.03 -21.62
CA ASN A 192 3.28 11.56 -20.71
C ASN A 192 4.58 10.73 -20.78
N ILE A 193 4.49 9.40 -20.74
CA ILE A 193 5.64 8.49 -20.85
C ILE A 193 6.45 8.81 -22.12
N LEU A 194 5.77 8.98 -23.25
CA LEU A 194 6.42 9.25 -24.54
C LEU A 194 7.07 10.63 -24.63
N ARG A 195 6.66 11.61 -23.82
CA ARG A 195 7.18 12.98 -23.94
C ARG A 195 8.14 13.42 -22.86
N PHE A 196 8.24 12.73 -21.70
CA PHE A 196 9.12 13.16 -20.63
C PHE A 196 10.55 13.36 -21.14
N SER A 197 11.11 14.53 -20.86
CA SER A 197 12.50 14.83 -21.17
C SER A 197 13.41 14.59 -19.97
N ARG A 198 14.70 14.40 -20.24
CA ARG A 198 15.73 14.33 -19.20
C ARG A 198 15.65 15.51 -18.22
N ASP A 199 15.46 16.70 -18.74
CA ASP A 199 15.43 17.93 -17.93
C ASP A 199 14.19 17.96 -17.02
N GLU A 200 13.03 17.43 -17.47
CA GLU A 200 11.84 17.28 -16.62
C GLU A 200 12.10 16.29 -15.48
N LEU A 201 12.80 15.18 -15.74
CA LEU A 201 13.15 14.20 -14.68
C LEU A 201 14.11 14.82 -13.66
N LEU A 202 15.17 15.50 -14.12
CA LEU A 202 16.11 16.20 -13.23
C LEU A 202 15.43 17.27 -12.39
N ALA A 203 14.58 18.11 -13.00
CA ALA A 203 13.83 19.13 -12.30
C ALA A 203 12.87 18.53 -11.26
N TYR A 204 12.25 17.40 -11.59
CA TYR A 204 11.37 16.68 -10.66
C TYR A 204 12.14 16.15 -9.44
N VAL A 205 13.25 15.46 -9.65
CA VAL A 205 14.10 14.95 -8.57
C VAL A 205 14.63 16.11 -7.71
N GLN A 206 15.11 17.17 -8.32
CA GLN A 206 15.61 18.34 -7.60
C GLN A 206 14.53 18.99 -6.71
N ALA A 207 13.29 19.00 -7.15
CA ALA A 207 12.17 19.57 -6.40
C ALA A 207 11.65 18.67 -5.30
N GLN A 208 11.64 17.35 -5.52
CA GLN A 208 10.94 16.39 -4.68
C GLN A 208 11.87 15.62 -3.73
N TYR A 209 13.11 15.31 -4.18
CA TYR A 209 14.06 14.50 -3.41
C TYR A 209 14.89 15.41 -2.50
N THR A 210 14.23 15.88 -1.43
CA THR A 210 14.81 16.78 -0.43
C THR A 210 14.81 16.13 0.94
N ALA A 211 15.72 16.51 1.81
CA ALA A 211 15.96 15.84 3.09
C ALA A 211 14.70 15.74 3.97
N SER A 212 13.85 16.79 3.98
CA SER A 212 12.59 16.78 4.74
C SER A 212 11.55 15.75 4.21
N ASN A 213 11.71 15.30 2.97
CA ASN A 213 10.88 14.28 2.34
C ASN A 213 11.50 12.88 2.35
N VAL A 214 12.69 12.70 2.98
CA VAL A 214 13.42 11.43 2.93
C VAL A 214 13.51 10.78 4.31
N VAL A 215 13.32 9.48 4.33
CA VAL A 215 13.64 8.59 5.45
C VAL A 215 14.58 7.50 4.94
N VAL A 216 15.73 7.34 5.59
CA VAL A 216 16.66 6.23 5.33
C VAL A 216 16.52 5.23 6.47
N ALA A 217 16.05 4.04 6.16
CA ALA A 217 15.72 3.01 7.15
C ALA A 217 16.58 1.76 6.97
N VAL A 218 17.04 1.19 8.09
CA VAL A 218 17.79 -0.07 8.11
C VAL A 218 17.16 -1.05 9.09
N ALA A 219 17.13 -2.32 8.73
CA ALA A 219 16.68 -3.41 9.61
C ALA A 219 17.66 -4.58 9.55
N GLY A 220 18.14 -5.03 10.72
CA GLY A 220 19.11 -6.11 10.82
C GLY A 220 20.01 -6.03 12.06
N PRO A 221 21.14 -6.73 12.07
CA PRO A 221 22.16 -6.64 13.14
C PRO A 221 23.04 -5.39 12.94
N VAL A 222 22.50 -4.21 13.25
CA VAL A 222 23.10 -2.90 12.95
C VAL A 222 23.27 -2.08 14.22
N ASP A 223 24.40 -1.38 14.32
CA ASP A 223 24.63 -0.34 15.33
C ASP A 223 24.01 0.99 14.87
N ALA A 224 23.20 1.59 15.73
CA ALA A 224 22.41 2.77 15.38
C ALA A 224 23.27 4.02 15.13
N GLU A 225 24.27 4.27 15.98
CA GLU A 225 25.14 5.44 15.85
C GLU A 225 26.04 5.34 14.61
N ALA A 226 26.59 4.14 14.35
CA ALA A 226 27.40 3.90 13.17
C ALA A 226 26.60 4.09 11.90
N PHE A 227 25.35 3.61 11.88
CA PHE A 227 24.45 3.80 10.74
C PHE A 227 24.11 5.27 10.51
N THR A 228 23.73 6.01 11.56
CA THR A 228 23.39 7.44 11.46
C THR A 228 24.56 8.23 10.92
N ARG A 229 25.79 8.01 11.43
CA ARG A 229 27.02 8.67 10.89
C ARG A 229 27.25 8.33 9.41
N LEU A 230 26.99 7.09 9.03
CA LEU A 230 27.15 6.66 7.65
C LEU A 230 26.13 7.36 6.71
N VAL A 231 24.86 7.45 7.13
CA VAL A 231 23.83 8.19 6.38
C VAL A 231 24.18 9.68 6.30
N GLU A 232 24.65 10.28 7.39
CA GLU A 232 25.08 11.68 7.40
C GLU A 232 26.22 11.93 6.41
N GLN A 233 27.18 11.01 6.30
CA GLN A 233 28.29 11.10 5.33
C GLN A 233 27.80 11.19 3.87
N PHE A 234 26.81 10.41 3.49
CA PHE A 234 26.35 10.30 2.10
C PHE A 234 25.13 11.17 1.75
N PHE A 235 24.27 11.45 2.72
CA PHE A 235 23.03 12.20 2.54
C PHE A 235 23.04 13.58 3.23
N GLY A 236 24.07 13.87 4.03
CA GLY A 236 24.12 15.13 4.82
C GLY A 236 24.18 16.40 3.98
N ALA A 237 24.69 16.33 2.76
CA ALA A 237 24.71 17.45 1.81
C ALA A 237 23.36 17.64 1.06
N MET A 238 22.39 16.76 1.26
CA MET A 238 21.08 16.87 0.61
C MET A 238 20.38 18.16 1.03
N PRO A 239 19.79 18.95 0.10
CA PRO A 239 19.03 20.15 0.45
C PRO A 239 17.89 19.83 1.41
N GLU A 240 17.66 20.68 2.42
CA GLU A 240 16.58 20.48 3.39
C GLU A 240 15.19 20.40 2.72
N GLY A 241 14.89 21.35 1.84
CA GLY A 241 13.62 21.42 1.12
C GLY A 241 12.43 21.74 2.05
N GLN A 242 11.24 21.46 1.55
CA GLN A 242 9.99 21.58 2.31
C GLN A 242 9.22 20.26 2.24
N PRO A 243 8.54 19.86 3.32
CA PRO A 243 7.67 18.68 3.28
C PRO A 243 6.55 18.88 2.25
N ASN A 244 6.30 17.83 1.46
CA ASN A 244 5.19 17.84 0.51
C ASN A 244 3.85 18.04 1.24
N ALA A 245 3.02 18.95 0.71
CA ALA A 245 1.70 19.25 1.24
C ALA A 245 0.64 19.01 0.16
N LEU A 246 -0.19 18.03 0.38
CA LEU A 246 -1.24 17.61 -0.55
C LEU A 246 -2.63 17.90 0.03
N SER A 247 -3.59 18.18 -0.86
CA SER A 247 -5.00 18.30 -0.49
C SER A 247 -5.69 16.94 -0.56
N ALA A 248 -6.64 16.70 0.35
CA ALA A 248 -7.47 15.51 0.29
C ALA A 248 -8.40 15.57 -0.94
N PRO A 249 -8.60 14.44 -1.65
CA PRO A 249 -9.56 14.36 -2.73
C PRO A 249 -10.99 14.45 -2.21
N LEU A 250 -11.90 14.91 -3.08
CA LEU A 250 -13.34 14.75 -2.85
C LEU A 250 -13.76 13.37 -3.35
N TRP A 251 -14.55 12.69 -2.53
CA TRP A 251 -15.21 11.47 -2.97
C TRP A 251 -16.35 11.81 -3.94
N LEU A 252 -16.34 11.18 -5.12
CA LEU A 252 -17.34 11.40 -6.15
C LEU A 252 -18.36 10.25 -6.24
N GLY A 253 -17.87 9.01 -6.19
CA GLY A 253 -18.69 7.83 -6.42
C GLY A 253 -19.09 7.65 -7.88
N GLY A 254 -20.05 6.76 -8.09
CA GLY A 254 -20.59 6.45 -9.42
C GLY A 254 -19.88 5.28 -10.11
N MET A 255 -20.22 5.03 -11.38
CA MET A 255 -19.78 3.81 -12.06
C MET A 255 -18.87 4.10 -13.26
N LYS A 256 -17.78 3.32 -13.36
CA LYS A 256 -16.90 3.27 -14.54
C LYS A 256 -16.82 1.84 -15.05
N THR A 257 -16.85 1.69 -16.37
CA THR A 257 -16.78 0.35 -16.99
C THR A 257 -15.89 0.37 -18.23
N ARG A 258 -15.15 -0.72 -18.43
CA ARG A 258 -14.38 -0.95 -19.67
C ARG A 258 -14.57 -2.38 -20.14
N ARG A 259 -15.11 -2.53 -21.34
CA ARG A 259 -15.18 -3.83 -22.01
C ARG A 259 -13.84 -4.12 -22.69
N MET A 260 -13.28 -5.30 -22.43
CA MET A 260 -12.02 -5.74 -22.99
C MET A 260 -12.26 -7.00 -23.81
N ALA A 261 -11.85 -6.95 -25.09
CA ALA A 261 -11.99 -8.08 -26.00
C ALA A 261 -11.10 -9.25 -25.56
N GLY A 262 -11.60 -10.48 -25.70
CA GLY A 262 -10.82 -11.67 -25.34
C GLY A 262 -10.79 -12.00 -23.84
N SER A 263 -11.29 -11.14 -22.95
CA SER A 263 -11.37 -11.45 -21.53
C SER A 263 -12.44 -12.52 -21.27
N GLY A 264 -12.05 -13.62 -20.59
CA GLY A 264 -12.95 -14.68 -20.16
C GLY A 264 -13.75 -14.37 -18.89
N GLN A 265 -13.38 -13.30 -18.18
CA GLN A 265 -13.94 -12.94 -16.87
C GLN A 265 -14.45 -11.49 -16.84
N CYS A 266 -15.34 -11.22 -15.89
CA CYS A 266 -15.73 -9.90 -15.45
C CYS A 266 -15.05 -9.61 -14.11
N GLN A 267 -14.16 -8.62 -14.09
CA GLN A 267 -13.59 -8.07 -12.87
C GLN A 267 -14.55 -7.02 -12.31
N LEU A 268 -14.80 -7.08 -11.00
CA LEU A 268 -15.74 -6.19 -10.31
C LEU A 268 -15.06 -5.61 -9.09
N MET A 269 -15.21 -4.31 -8.89
CA MET A 269 -14.82 -3.65 -7.65
C MET A 269 -15.92 -2.69 -7.18
N LEU A 270 -16.18 -2.74 -5.88
CA LEU A 270 -17.04 -1.80 -5.18
C LEU A 270 -16.17 -1.04 -4.17
N GLY A 271 -16.24 0.28 -4.22
CA GLY A 271 -15.55 1.16 -3.28
C GLY A 271 -16.54 2.01 -2.51
N PHE A 272 -16.28 2.19 -1.24
CA PHE A 272 -17.04 3.07 -0.35
C PHE A 272 -16.06 4.00 0.36
N GLU A 273 -16.47 5.26 0.57
CA GLU A 273 -15.66 6.22 1.30
C GLU A 273 -15.40 5.76 2.74
N ALA A 274 -14.14 5.80 3.15
CA ALA A 274 -13.70 5.51 4.50
C ALA A 274 -12.88 6.67 5.08
N PRO A 275 -12.80 6.82 6.41
CA PRO A 275 -11.97 7.84 7.04
C PRO A 275 -10.49 7.66 6.70
N SER A 276 -9.79 8.77 6.46
CA SER A 276 -8.35 8.79 6.20
C SER A 276 -7.51 8.56 7.46
N LEU A 277 -6.21 8.31 7.27
CA LEU A 277 -5.25 8.26 8.35
C LEU A 277 -5.02 9.67 8.97
N GLY A 278 -5.20 10.75 8.20
CA GLY A 278 -5.18 12.13 8.71
C GLY A 278 -6.18 12.38 9.83
N GLU A 279 -7.26 11.59 9.89
CA GLU A 279 -8.23 11.57 10.99
C GLU A 279 -7.79 10.65 12.16
N TYR A 280 -6.52 10.27 12.23
CA TYR A 280 -5.97 9.32 13.21
C TYR A 280 -6.37 9.62 14.66
N LYS A 281 -6.39 10.88 15.08
CA LYS A 281 -6.78 11.25 16.46
C LYS A 281 -8.20 10.79 16.80
N SER A 282 -9.10 10.75 15.81
CA SER A 282 -10.47 10.26 15.97
C SER A 282 -10.58 8.73 15.98
N LYS A 283 -9.55 8.02 15.48
CA LYS A 283 -9.51 6.54 15.32
C LYS A 283 -10.66 5.99 14.47
N ARG A 284 -11.32 6.81 13.67
CA ARG A 284 -12.52 6.45 12.88
C ARG A 284 -12.24 5.43 11.79
N HIS A 285 -10.99 5.30 11.32
CA HIS A 285 -10.57 4.31 10.32
C HIS A 285 -10.52 2.88 10.88
N LEU A 286 -10.24 2.69 12.17
CA LEU A 286 -10.05 1.35 12.76
C LEU A 286 -11.28 0.43 12.66
N PRO A 287 -12.51 0.92 12.89
CA PRO A 287 -13.71 0.11 12.64
C PRO A 287 -13.83 -0.37 11.19
N HIS A 288 -13.41 0.42 10.19
CA HIS A 288 -13.43 0.04 8.78
C HIS A 288 -12.43 -1.07 8.49
N VAL A 289 -11.21 -0.99 9.06
CA VAL A 289 -10.20 -2.05 8.95
C VAL A 289 -10.72 -3.37 9.55
N LEU A 290 -11.36 -3.30 10.74
CA LEU A 290 -11.91 -4.50 11.37
C LEU A 290 -13.15 -5.04 10.64
N ALA A 291 -14.00 -4.15 10.08
CA ALA A 291 -15.15 -4.54 9.27
C ALA A 291 -14.71 -5.28 7.99
N ALA A 292 -13.69 -4.77 7.30
CA ALA A 292 -13.14 -5.42 6.12
C ALA A 292 -12.56 -6.80 6.44
N ALA A 293 -11.80 -6.92 7.52
CA ALA A 293 -11.28 -8.21 7.98
C ALA A 293 -12.40 -9.19 8.40
N LEU A 294 -13.43 -8.71 9.07
CA LEU A 294 -14.59 -9.53 9.43
C LEU A 294 -15.30 -10.06 8.18
N LEU A 295 -15.46 -9.21 7.16
CA LEU A 295 -16.20 -9.56 5.94
C LEU A 295 -15.39 -10.49 5.04
N GLY A 296 -14.07 -10.23 4.84
CA GLY A 296 -13.29 -10.83 3.76
C GLY A 296 -12.03 -11.60 4.17
N GLU A 297 -11.58 -11.58 5.45
CA GLU A 297 -10.33 -12.24 5.80
C GLU A 297 -10.52 -13.69 6.26
N GLY A 298 -9.86 -14.61 5.56
CA GLY A 298 -9.86 -16.05 5.82
C GLY A 298 -10.99 -16.82 5.11
N MET A 299 -10.76 -18.11 4.89
CA MET A 299 -11.65 -19.00 4.11
C MET A 299 -13.07 -19.11 4.70
N SER A 300 -13.25 -18.90 6.00
CA SER A 300 -14.54 -18.92 6.68
C SER A 300 -15.14 -17.52 6.87
N SER A 301 -14.62 -16.50 6.17
CA SER A 301 -15.21 -15.17 6.19
C SER A 301 -16.57 -15.17 5.48
N PRO A 302 -17.51 -14.29 5.88
CA PRO A 302 -18.82 -14.24 5.26
C PRO A 302 -18.78 -14.08 3.75
N LEU A 303 -17.83 -13.32 3.22
CA LEU A 303 -17.69 -13.06 1.80
C LEU A 303 -17.23 -14.32 1.03
N LEU A 304 -16.18 -15.00 1.51
CA LEU A 304 -15.70 -16.21 0.86
C LEU A 304 -16.70 -17.37 1.01
N ASP A 305 -17.28 -17.55 2.19
CA ASP A 305 -18.31 -18.60 2.43
C ASP A 305 -19.50 -18.43 1.48
N GLU A 306 -20.07 -17.22 1.37
CA GLU A 306 -21.25 -16.99 0.54
C GLU A 306 -20.94 -17.04 -0.96
N ILE A 307 -19.88 -16.31 -1.40
CA ILE A 307 -19.59 -16.10 -2.83
C ILE A 307 -18.90 -17.32 -3.44
N ARG A 308 -17.90 -17.86 -2.74
CA ARG A 308 -17.07 -18.95 -3.27
C ARG A 308 -17.61 -20.32 -2.89
N GLU A 309 -17.80 -20.57 -1.59
CA GLU A 309 -18.08 -21.93 -1.09
C GLU A 309 -19.54 -22.36 -1.35
N ARG A 310 -20.50 -21.48 -1.08
CA ARG A 310 -21.92 -21.83 -1.22
C ARG A 310 -22.47 -21.64 -2.61
N ARG A 311 -22.09 -20.56 -3.28
CA ARG A 311 -22.66 -20.22 -4.59
C ARG A 311 -21.75 -20.50 -5.77
N GLY A 312 -20.44 -20.70 -5.54
CA GLY A 312 -19.46 -20.94 -6.63
C GLY A 312 -19.40 -19.81 -7.65
N LEU A 313 -19.66 -18.56 -7.23
CA LEU A 313 -19.73 -17.41 -8.15
C LEU A 313 -18.37 -16.88 -8.55
N ALA A 314 -17.37 -17.01 -7.68
CA ALA A 314 -16.03 -16.48 -7.92
C ALA A 314 -14.98 -17.36 -7.26
N TYR A 315 -13.83 -17.54 -7.93
CA TYR A 315 -12.67 -18.18 -7.31
C TYR A 315 -11.93 -17.20 -6.38
N HIS A 316 -11.80 -15.95 -6.82
CA HIS A 316 -11.20 -14.86 -6.04
C HIS A 316 -12.27 -13.83 -5.67
N VAL A 317 -12.34 -13.55 -4.39
CA VAL A 317 -13.13 -12.45 -3.84
C VAL A 317 -12.42 -11.97 -2.56
N ALA A 318 -12.29 -10.67 -2.38
CA ALA A 318 -11.63 -10.09 -1.23
C ALA A 318 -12.33 -8.82 -0.74
N CYS A 319 -12.03 -8.45 0.51
CA CYS A 319 -12.45 -7.19 1.08
C CYS A 319 -11.27 -6.58 1.84
N SER A 320 -10.98 -5.30 1.58
CA SER A 320 -9.94 -4.54 2.23
C SER A 320 -10.45 -3.16 2.71
N ALA A 321 -9.66 -2.52 3.55
CA ALA A 321 -9.81 -1.11 3.87
C ALA A 321 -8.45 -0.45 3.64
N ASP A 322 -8.35 0.31 2.57
CA ASP A 322 -7.13 1.02 2.19
C ASP A 322 -7.19 2.42 2.79
N ILE A 323 -6.36 2.63 3.82
CA ILE A 323 -6.37 3.86 4.61
C ILE A 323 -5.07 4.61 4.36
N LEU A 324 -5.15 5.62 3.50
CA LEU A 324 -4.03 6.50 3.18
C LEU A 324 -4.07 7.79 4.03
N PRO A 325 -2.99 8.58 4.03
CA PRO A 325 -2.93 9.81 4.79
C PRO A 325 -4.06 10.78 4.49
N LEU A 326 -4.47 10.91 3.23
CA LEU A 326 -5.42 11.91 2.75
C LEU A 326 -6.84 11.39 2.54
N TYR A 327 -7.01 10.09 2.34
CA TYR A 327 -8.29 9.46 2.05
C TYR A 327 -8.30 8.00 2.48
N GLY A 328 -9.49 7.42 2.57
CA GLY A 328 -9.68 6.01 2.83
C GLY A 328 -10.72 5.40 1.91
N GLN A 329 -10.56 4.12 1.63
CA GLN A 329 -11.47 3.32 0.82
C GLN A 329 -11.80 2.02 1.55
N PHE A 330 -13.08 1.63 1.57
CA PHE A 330 -13.50 0.27 1.91
C PHE A 330 -13.82 -0.43 0.60
N LEU A 331 -13.11 -1.51 0.30
CA LEU A 331 -13.09 -2.15 -1.00
C LEU A 331 -13.64 -3.56 -0.94
N ILE A 332 -14.44 -3.94 -1.94
CA ILE A 332 -14.82 -5.33 -2.21
C ILE A 332 -14.47 -5.59 -3.66
N GLU A 333 -13.67 -6.61 -3.90
CA GLU A 333 -13.24 -7.01 -5.24
C GLU A 333 -13.55 -8.47 -5.53
N GLY A 334 -13.70 -8.80 -6.80
CA GLY A 334 -13.85 -10.18 -7.24
C GLY A 334 -13.81 -10.35 -8.74
N ALA A 335 -13.55 -11.59 -9.14
CA ALA A 335 -13.50 -12.03 -10.53
C ALA A 335 -14.48 -13.17 -10.75
N THR A 336 -15.39 -13.02 -11.72
CA THR A 336 -16.44 -14.00 -11.97
C THR A 336 -16.67 -14.24 -13.47
N ALA A 337 -17.33 -15.35 -13.80
CA ALA A 337 -17.80 -15.57 -15.16
C ALA A 337 -18.83 -14.48 -15.56
N PRO A 338 -18.81 -13.98 -16.80
CA PRO A 338 -19.71 -12.91 -17.21
C PRO A 338 -21.19 -13.20 -16.93
N ALA A 339 -21.63 -14.45 -17.12
CA ALA A 339 -23.01 -14.87 -16.86
C ALA A 339 -23.41 -14.77 -15.37
N GLN A 340 -22.46 -14.82 -14.45
CA GLN A 340 -22.66 -14.80 -13.00
C GLN A 340 -22.48 -13.42 -12.38
N ALA A 341 -22.02 -12.41 -13.14
CA ALA A 341 -21.69 -11.08 -12.62
C ALA A 341 -22.86 -10.37 -11.94
N GLU A 342 -24.07 -10.54 -12.47
CA GLU A 342 -25.30 -9.99 -11.87
C GLU A 342 -25.59 -10.65 -10.50
N GLU A 343 -25.50 -11.98 -10.43
CA GLU A 343 -25.74 -12.73 -9.20
C GLU A 343 -24.68 -12.42 -8.13
N PHE A 344 -23.42 -12.26 -8.56
CA PHE A 344 -22.33 -11.82 -7.69
C PHE A 344 -22.66 -10.48 -7.01
N LEU A 345 -23.07 -9.47 -7.77
CA LEU A 345 -23.42 -8.14 -7.24
C LEU A 345 -24.59 -8.21 -6.25
N LYS A 346 -25.62 -8.97 -6.58
CA LYS A 346 -26.77 -9.19 -5.69
C LYS A 346 -26.37 -9.90 -4.39
N ALA A 347 -25.50 -10.90 -4.50
CA ALA A 347 -25.03 -11.66 -3.33
C ALA A 347 -24.19 -10.78 -2.39
N VAL A 348 -23.30 -9.94 -2.95
CA VAL A 348 -22.52 -8.96 -2.17
C VAL A 348 -23.44 -7.96 -1.46
N GLN A 349 -24.40 -7.38 -2.18
CA GLN A 349 -25.34 -6.43 -1.59
C GLN A 349 -26.18 -7.06 -0.46
N GLN A 350 -26.70 -8.26 -0.68
CA GLN A 350 -27.46 -9.02 0.35
C GLN A 350 -26.59 -9.33 1.56
N LEU A 351 -25.30 -9.62 1.34
CA LEU A 351 -24.37 -9.88 2.43
C LEU A 351 -24.10 -8.62 3.25
N LEU A 352 -23.84 -7.48 2.60
CA LEU A 352 -23.68 -6.20 3.29
C LEU A 352 -24.94 -5.85 4.11
N GLN A 353 -26.14 -6.04 3.54
CA GLN A 353 -27.39 -5.81 4.24
C GLN A 353 -27.54 -6.69 5.49
N ARG A 354 -27.21 -7.98 5.39
CA ARG A 354 -27.23 -8.88 6.56
C ARG A 354 -26.26 -8.44 7.66
N GLN A 355 -25.11 -7.85 7.32
CA GLN A 355 -24.16 -7.32 8.31
C GLN A 355 -24.67 -6.02 8.95
N ALA A 356 -25.44 -5.22 8.21
CA ALA A 356 -26.02 -3.97 8.71
C ALA A 356 -27.26 -4.22 9.60
N ASP A 357 -28.17 -5.12 9.20
CA ASP A 357 -29.48 -5.30 9.83
C ASP A 357 -29.46 -6.11 11.13
N GLY A 358 -28.41 -6.88 11.38
CA GLY A 358 -28.37 -7.81 12.50
C GLY A 358 -27.19 -7.60 13.46
N PRO A 359 -27.24 -8.16 14.66
CA PRO A 359 -26.10 -8.15 15.55
C PRO A 359 -24.96 -8.95 14.94
N LEU A 360 -23.76 -8.37 14.92
CA LEU A 360 -22.58 -9.05 14.39
C LEU A 360 -22.30 -10.35 15.15
N ASN A 361 -21.93 -11.37 14.42
CA ASN A 361 -21.50 -12.64 14.98
C ASN A 361 -20.23 -12.44 15.83
N LYS A 362 -20.36 -12.62 17.16
CA LYS A 362 -19.26 -12.43 18.12
C LYS A 362 -18.05 -13.31 17.82
N VAL A 363 -18.26 -14.54 17.33
CA VAL A 363 -17.19 -15.47 16.96
C VAL A 363 -16.45 -14.97 15.72
N ALA A 364 -17.18 -14.50 14.71
CA ALA A 364 -16.58 -13.91 13.51
C ALA A 364 -15.76 -12.65 13.84
N LEU A 365 -16.27 -11.80 14.72
CA LEU A 365 -15.57 -10.59 15.16
C LEU A 365 -14.28 -10.93 15.94
N ALA A 366 -14.34 -11.90 16.85
CA ALA A 366 -13.15 -12.38 17.58
C ALA A 366 -12.11 -12.99 16.64
N ARG A 367 -12.56 -13.78 15.65
CA ARG A 367 -11.69 -14.32 14.59
C ARG A 367 -11.01 -13.22 13.79
N ALA A 368 -11.75 -12.23 13.30
CA ALA A 368 -11.19 -11.12 12.52
C ALA A 368 -10.11 -10.35 13.32
N ARG A 369 -10.37 -10.06 14.60
CA ARG A 369 -9.36 -9.44 15.48
C ARG A 369 -8.10 -10.29 15.59
N LYS A 370 -8.26 -11.61 15.77
CA LYS A 370 -7.12 -12.53 15.89
C LYS A 370 -6.31 -12.58 14.60
N GLN A 371 -6.96 -12.60 13.44
CA GLN A 371 -6.31 -12.58 12.14
C GLN A 371 -5.53 -11.27 11.92
N LEU A 372 -6.13 -10.11 12.21
CA LEU A 372 -5.43 -8.81 12.15
C LEU A 372 -4.23 -8.77 13.11
N GLN A 373 -4.38 -9.29 14.32
CA GLN A 373 -3.28 -9.37 15.28
C GLN A 373 -2.13 -10.23 14.75
N VAL A 374 -2.41 -11.43 14.24
CA VAL A 374 -1.38 -12.33 13.68
C VAL A 374 -0.73 -11.71 12.44
N ARG A 375 -1.52 -11.09 11.57
CA ARG A 375 -0.99 -10.37 10.40
C ARG A 375 -0.03 -9.25 10.81
N GLY A 376 -0.40 -8.46 11.82
CA GLY A 376 0.45 -7.41 12.37
C GLY A 376 1.75 -7.95 12.97
N LEU A 377 1.69 -9.04 13.73
CA LEU A 377 2.88 -9.70 14.29
C LEU A 377 3.82 -10.23 13.19
N ARG A 378 3.25 -10.89 12.18
CA ARG A 378 4.05 -11.37 11.02
C ARG A 378 4.71 -10.23 10.25
N ALA A 379 4.06 -9.07 10.14
CA ALA A 379 4.66 -7.90 9.52
C ALA A 379 5.89 -7.39 10.30
N LEU A 380 5.88 -7.51 11.64
CA LEU A 380 7.02 -7.16 12.49
C LEU A 380 8.23 -8.11 12.33
N GLU A 381 8.04 -9.30 11.77
CA GLU A 381 9.11 -10.25 11.47
C GLU A 381 9.80 -9.98 10.12
N GLN A 382 9.19 -9.15 9.27
CA GLN A 382 9.66 -8.83 7.92
C GLN A 382 10.37 -7.47 7.90
N PRO A 383 11.69 -7.41 7.61
CA PRO A 383 12.46 -6.17 7.60
C PRO A 383 11.85 -5.08 6.71
N ALA A 384 11.58 -5.40 5.45
CA ALA A 384 11.02 -4.47 4.49
C ALA A 384 9.71 -3.83 4.98
N ARG A 385 8.76 -4.65 5.49
CA ARG A 385 7.48 -4.14 6.03
C ARG A 385 7.66 -3.28 7.29
N ARG A 386 8.64 -3.60 8.12
CA ARG A 386 8.94 -2.79 9.31
C ARG A 386 9.52 -1.43 8.93
N MET A 387 10.44 -1.41 7.96
CA MET A 387 11.04 -0.17 7.47
C MET A 387 10.01 0.73 6.81
N GLU A 388 9.17 0.17 5.93
CA GLU A 388 8.09 0.89 5.26
C GLU A 388 7.09 1.46 6.27
N ALA A 389 6.60 0.65 7.21
CA ALA A 389 5.70 1.12 8.26
C ALA A 389 6.32 2.23 9.10
N ALA A 390 7.61 2.14 9.45
CA ALA A 390 8.31 3.18 10.20
C ALA A 390 8.46 4.47 9.38
N ALA A 391 8.80 4.38 8.10
CA ALA A 391 8.87 5.53 7.21
C ALA A 391 7.50 6.23 7.10
N GLN A 392 6.43 5.46 6.88
CA GLN A 392 5.06 5.96 6.81
C GLN A 392 4.62 6.61 8.13
N GLU A 393 4.99 6.07 9.27
CA GLU A 393 4.69 6.67 10.57
C GLU A 393 5.41 8.01 10.77
N LEU A 394 6.67 8.10 10.37
CA LEU A 394 7.40 9.37 10.41
C LEU A 394 6.81 10.39 9.44
N PHE A 395 6.44 9.99 8.22
CA PHE A 395 5.81 10.88 7.25
C PHE A 395 4.47 11.42 7.73
N ASN A 396 3.67 10.60 8.41
CA ASN A 396 2.29 10.94 8.78
C ASN A 396 2.16 11.52 10.18
N PHE A 397 3.02 11.09 11.12
CA PHE A 397 2.88 11.45 12.55
C PHE A 397 4.12 12.15 13.12
N GLY A 398 5.25 12.15 12.40
CA GLY A 398 6.53 12.66 12.91
C GLY A 398 7.10 11.85 14.08
N ARG A 399 6.54 10.68 14.36
CA ARG A 399 6.98 9.77 15.44
C ARG A 399 6.78 8.32 15.07
N LEU A 400 7.55 7.44 15.67
CA LEU A 400 7.28 6.00 15.65
C LEU A 400 6.29 5.64 16.75
N ARG A 401 5.31 4.82 16.43
CA ARG A 401 4.35 4.28 17.40
C ARG A 401 4.76 2.88 17.82
N GLU A 402 4.61 2.59 19.10
CA GLU A 402 4.83 1.24 19.57
C GLU A 402 3.76 0.28 18.99
N PRO A 403 4.15 -0.93 18.53
CA PRO A 403 3.20 -1.91 17.99
C PRO A 403 2.04 -2.22 18.95
N GLN A 404 2.31 -2.18 20.26
CA GLN A 404 1.30 -2.39 21.30
C GLN A 404 0.24 -1.30 21.32
N GLU A 405 0.59 -0.04 21.01
CA GLU A 405 -0.37 1.06 20.90
C GLU A 405 -1.40 0.77 19.81
N THR A 406 -0.94 0.40 18.62
CA THR A 406 -1.82 0.08 17.49
C THR A 406 -2.69 -1.16 17.79
N MET A 407 -2.11 -2.19 18.37
CA MET A 407 -2.86 -3.39 18.77
C MET A 407 -3.89 -3.12 19.86
N ALA A 408 -3.57 -2.28 20.85
CA ALA A 408 -4.51 -1.90 21.90
C ALA A 408 -5.68 -1.09 21.33
N GLN A 409 -5.41 -0.17 20.41
CA GLN A 409 -6.44 0.60 19.71
C GLN A 409 -7.38 -0.31 18.91
N MET A 410 -6.85 -1.30 18.18
CA MET A 410 -7.65 -2.25 17.42
C MET A 410 -8.53 -3.13 18.33
N ARG A 411 -8.02 -3.55 19.50
CA ARG A 411 -8.81 -4.32 20.49
C ARG A 411 -9.96 -3.51 21.07
N ALA A 412 -9.77 -2.20 21.23
CA ALA A 412 -10.79 -1.31 21.78
C ALA A 412 -11.98 -1.05 20.84
N VAL A 413 -11.85 -1.38 19.54
CA VAL A 413 -12.96 -1.25 18.57
C VAL A 413 -14.09 -2.18 18.99
N THR A 414 -15.29 -1.65 19.19
CA THR A 414 -16.46 -2.43 19.62
C THR A 414 -17.23 -3.05 18.46
N GLY A 415 -18.02 -4.09 18.70
CA GLY A 415 -18.92 -4.66 17.70
C GLY A 415 -19.94 -3.65 17.16
N ALA A 416 -20.44 -2.76 17.99
CA ALA A 416 -21.35 -1.68 17.57
C ALA A 416 -20.69 -0.71 16.59
N GLN A 417 -19.41 -0.37 16.80
CA GLN A 417 -18.67 0.48 15.85
C GLN A 417 -18.47 -0.22 14.50
N VAL A 418 -18.21 -1.52 14.51
CA VAL A 418 -18.06 -2.31 13.26
C VAL A 418 -19.40 -2.44 12.55
N GLN A 419 -20.50 -2.67 13.27
CA GLN A 419 -21.85 -2.72 12.69
C GLN A 419 -22.21 -1.37 12.06
N ALA A 420 -21.96 -0.27 12.76
CA ALA A 420 -22.19 1.07 12.23
C ALA A 420 -21.44 1.34 10.91
N VAL A 421 -20.30 0.69 10.65
CA VAL A 421 -19.65 0.77 9.34
C VAL A 421 -20.56 0.19 8.27
N PHE A 422 -21.08 -1.03 8.42
CA PHE A 422 -21.95 -1.64 7.42
C PHE A 422 -23.26 -0.86 7.22
N GLU A 423 -23.84 -0.34 8.28
CA GLU A 423 -25.00 0.58 8.19
C GLU A 423 -24.67 1.81 7.35
N GLN A 424 -23.49 2.40 7.57
CA GLN A 424 -23.02 3.58 6.84
C GLN A 424 -22.74 3.31 5.36
N LEU A 425 -22.18 2.13 5.00
CA LEU A 425 -21.94 1.75 3.60
C LEU A 425 -23.23 1.70 2.76
N LEU A 426 -24.37 1.41 3.40
CA LEU A 426 -25.67 1.25 2.77
C LEU A 426 -26.60 2.44 2.98
N GLN A 427 -26.20 3.46 3.73
CA GLN A 427 -27.05 4.61 4.08
C GLN A 427 -27.30 5.49 2.84
N PRO A 428 -28.57 5.65 2.42
CA PRO A 428 -28.92 6.55 1.32
C PRO A 428 -28.53 8.00 1.62
N GLY A 429 -28.02 8.71 0.61
CA GLY A 429 -27.69 10.14 0.71
C GLY A 429 -26.39 10.49 1.43
N ARG A 430 -25.60 9.50 1.85
CA ARG A 430 -24.20 9.68 2.27
C ARG A 430 -23.31 9.81 1.01
N SER A 431 -22.18 9.20 0.94
CA SER A 431 -21.35 9.13 -0.26
C SER A 431 -21.88 8.06 -1.22
N SER A 432 -22.09 8.40 -2.49
CA SER A 432 -22.45 7.38 -3.48
C SER A 432 -21.30 6.35 -3.62
N PRO A 433 -21.59 5.06 -3.62
CA PRO A 433 -20.56 4.04 -3.86
C PRO A 433 -19.87 4.24 -5.21
N ALA A 434 -18.62 3.87 -5.29
CA ALA A 434 -17.84 3.78 -6.52
C ALA A 434 -17.88 2.35 -7.05
N ILE A 435 -18.14 2.18 -8.33
CA ILE A 435 -18.27 0.86 -8.96
C ILE A 435 -17.38 0.81 -10.19
N ALA A 436 -16.55 -0.22 -10.27
CA ALA A 436 -15.73 -0.48 -11.45
C ALA A 436 -15.99 -1.87 -12.00
N LEU A 437 -16.14 -1.98 -13.31
CA LEU A 437 -16.30 -3.25 -14.02
C LEU A 437 -15.34 -3.27 -15.22
N ALA A 438 -14.52 -4.31 -15.35
CA ALA A 438 -13.58 -4.47 -16.46
C ALA A 438 -13.64 -5.89 -17.06
N GLY A 439 -13.14 -6.05 -18.27
CA GLY A 439 -13.10 -7.33 -18.95
C GLY A 439 -14.38 -7.62 -19.74
N SER A 440 -14.93 -8.82 -19.64
CA SER A 440 -16.19 -9.21 -20.28
C SER A 440 -17.39 -8.74 -19.44
N VAL A 441 -17.81 -7.49 -19.64
CA VAL A 441 -18.84 -6.80 -18.83
C VAL A 441 -20.21 -6.92 -19.50
N PRO A 442 -21.14 -7.76 -18.97
CA PRO A 442 -22.51 -7.87 -19.51
C PRO A 442 -23.34 -6.62 -19.21
N GLN A 443 -24.31 -6.31 -20.09
CA GLN A 443 -25.23 -5.20 -19.86
C GLN A 443 -26.03 -5.39 -18.56
N ARG A 444 -26.51 -6.61 -18.28
CA ARG A 444 -27.26 -6.94 -17.07
C ARG A 444 -26.49 -6.64 -15.79
N ALA A 445 -25.16 -6.91 -15.76
CA ALA A 445 -24.32 -6.59 -14.62
C ALA A 445 -24.23 -5.07 -14.40
N ARG A 446 -24.10 -4.27 -15.48
CA ARG A 446 -24.09 -2.80 -15.39
C ARG A 446 -25.42 -2.25 -14.86
N ASP A 447 -26.53 -2.76 -15.34
CA ASP A 447 -27.87 -2.31 -14.94
C ASP A 447 -28.14 -2.71 -13.48
N CYS A 448 -27.76 -3.92 -13.10
CA CYS A 448 -27.82 -4.41 -11.71
C CYS A 448 -26.96 -3.55 -10.77
N ALA A 449 -25.71 -3.26 -11.14
CA ALA A 449 -24.81 -2.45 -10.32
C ALA A 449 -25.39 -1.05 -10.07
N ARG A 450 -25.96 -0.42 -11.10
CA ARG A 450 -26.67 0.86 -10.93
C ARG A 450 -27.86 0.77 -10.00
N ALA A 451 -28.67 -0.27 -10.13
CA ALA A 451 -29.90 -0.41 -9.34
C ALA A 451 -29.63 -0.71 -7.85
N LEU A 452 -28.54 -1.42 -7.55
CA LEU A 452 -28.25 -1.87 -6.18
C LEU A 452 -27.42 -0.86 -5.36
N PHE A 453 -26.62 -0.02 -6.04
CA PHE A 453 -25.62 0.83 -5.39
C PHE A 453 -25.69 2.32 -5.83
N SER A 454 -26.76 2.74 -6.47
CA SER A 454 -27.00 4.15 -6.87
C SER A 454 -27.81 4.95 -5.84
#